data_c0fa448a7bb3014a44d30dfe7e4b7063
#
_entry.id   c0fa448a7bb3014a44d30dfe7e4b7063
#
_cell.length_a   1.000
_cell.length_b   1.000
_cell.length_c   1.000
_cell.angle_alpha   90.00
_cell.angle_beta   90.00
_cell.angle_gamma   90.00
#
_symmetry.space_group_name_H-M   'P 1'
#
loop_
_entity.id
_entity.type
_entity.pdbx_description
1 polymer ?
#
loop_
_entity_poly.entity_id
_entity_poly.type
_entity_poly.pdbx_seq_one_letter_code
_entity_poly.pdbx_strand_id
1 'polypeptide(L)'
;MKKYNLHMLKTFKTFKTFFSLCLLFLISIHAFAIETIEISGGGTKQINIAVMPYKEIVADKANSRMHQIIAADLYRSGFFRPLEVNGLVNKPSILSDINYAEMTAIEAQVMTLGQVEISNNRVKVNWFLVDINKKTILTTMEYSGPVAQYRAIAHKISDTIYEKLTGIPGVFSTKISYISKNKGRYSLNVADADGFNVQSVVGSPQPIISARWSPDAKKIAYVSFEKKKPIVYIQSLVTGQRTVLANFKGNNSSPSWSPDGKRLAIVLTYNANSQIYLIDADGSNLKPLIQSAHIDTEPVWSPDGRFIYFTSDRGGRPQIYKVSSSGGESQRVSFEGNQNLNPNVSPDAKMLSYVSQDEGRFRVVLHDLQTGQITKITDGPFDEAPKFSPNGHVILYAHKINGTGELSTVSIDGVVRQSFNIHADDIREPAWAPFVK
;
A
#
# COMPACT_ATOMS: atom_id res chain seq x y z
N MET A 1 -63.78 -27.33 -43.93
CA MET A 1 -63.29 -26.06 -43.39
C MET A 1 -63.78 -25.81 -41.99
N LYS A 2 -63.45 -26.61 -40.98
CA LYS A 2 -63.83 -26.36 -39.55
C LYS A 2 -62.99 -27.18 -38.60
N LYS A 3 -61.65 -27.16 -38.73
CA LYS A 3 -60.76 -27.83 -37.77
C LYS A 3 -59.45 -27.06 -37.43
N TYR A 4 -59.27 -25.83 -37.95
CA TYR A 4 -58.02 -25.07 -37.74
C TYR A 4 -58.08 -23.96 -36.68
N ASN A 5 -59.25 -23.67 -36.06
CA ASN A 5 -59.40 -22.55 -35.14
C ASN A 5 -59.33 -22.87 -33.66
N LEU A 6 -59.11 -24.15 -33.27
CA LEU A 6 -59.10 -24.50 -31.85
C LEU A 6 -57.72 -24.64 -31.26
N HIS A 7 -56.68 -24.70 -32.08
CA HIS A 7 -55.30 -24.80 -31.60
C HIS A 7 -54.63 -23.43 -31.35
N MET A 8 -55.13 -22.38 -32.00
CA MET A 8 -54.55 -21.02 -31.81
C MET A 8 -55.03 -20.36 -30.52
N LEU A 9 -56.23 -20.72 -30.00
CA LEU A 9 -56.73 -20.13 -28.75
C LEU A 9 -56.12 -20.76 -27.48
N LYS A 10 -55.57 -21.96 -27.57
CA LYS A 10 -54.91 -22.59 -26.41
C LYS A 10 -53.45 -22.07 -26.22
N THR A 11 -52.76 -21.74 -27.29
CA THR A 11 -51.40 -21.17 -27.25
C THR A 11 -51.38 -19.71 -26.75
N PHE A 12 -52.45 -18.94 -26.95
CA PHE A 12 -52.54 -17.56 -26.49
C PHE A 12 -52.85 -17.47 -24.98
N LYS A 13 -53.50 -18.45 -24.37
CA LYS A 13 -53.76 -18.46 -22.93
C LYS A 13 -52.51 -18.86 -22.13
N THR A 14 -51.71 -19.80 -22.63
CA THR A 14 -50.46 -20.18 -21.99
C THR A 14 -49.38 -19.10 -22.06
N PHE A 15 -49.36 -18.29 -23.14
CA PHE A 15 -48.40 -17.19 -23.28
C PHE A 15 -48.73 -16.01 -22.34
N LYS A 16 -50.02 -15.71 -22.06
CA LYS A 16 -50.39 -14.67 -21.12
C LYS A 16 -50.12 -15.04 -19.65
N THR A 17 -50.25 -16.31 -19.29
CA THR A 17 -49.95 -16.79 -17.93
C THR A 17 -48.42 -16.87 -17.71
N PHE A 18 -47.62 -17.19 -18.72
CA PHE A 18 -46.18 -17.21 -18.61
C PHE A 18 -45.58 -15.79 -18.52
N PHE A 19 -46.17 -14.81 -19.25
CA PHE A 19 -45.72 -13.41 -19.20
C PHE A 19 -46.13 -12.72 -17.88
N SER A 20 -47.26 -13.11 -17.29
CA SER A 20 -47.70 -12.60 -16.00
C SER A 20 -46.91 -13.17 -14.82
N LEU A 21 -46.38 -14.42 -14.95
CA LEU A 21 -45.53 -15.04 -13.93
C LEU A 21 -44.08 -14.52 -14.00
N CYS A 22 -43.56 -14.15 -15.20
CA CYS A 22 -42.27 -13.50 -15.32
C CYS A 22 -42.27 -12.04 -14.88
N LEU A 23 -43.43 -11.35 -14.91
CA LEU A 23 -43.52 -9.95 -14.44
C LEU A 23 -43.60 -9.85 -12.90
N LEU A 24 -44.02 -10.93 -12.21
CA LEU A 24 -44.06 -11.00 -10.74
C LEU A 24 -42.71 -11.38 -10.10
N PHE A 25 -41.70 -11.85 -10.88
CA PHE A 25 -40.35 -12.13 -10.38
C PHE A 25 -39.37 -10.99 -10.56
N LEU A 26 -39.77 -9.85 -11.12
CA LEU A 26 -38.95 -8.67 -11.36
C LEU A 26 -39.05 -7.58 -10.29
N ILE A 27 -39.76 -7.86 -9.19
CA ILE A 27 -39.87 -6.89 -8.10
C ILE A 27 -39.42 -7.56 -6.80
N SER A 28 -38.10 -7.62 -6.57
CA SER A 28 -37.45 -7.67 -5.27
C SER A 28 -35.93 -7.78 -5.37
N ILE A 29 -35.29 -6.99 -6.25
CA ILE A 29 -33.90 -6.61 -5.99
C ILE A 29 -33.99 -5.28 -5.25
N HIS A 30 -34.14 -5.34 -3.94
CA HIS A 30 -33.76 -4.22 -3.10
C HIS A 30 -32.24 -4.09 -3.24
N ALA A 31 -31.80 -3.28 -4.19
CA ALA A 31 -30.49 -2.70 -4.15
C ALA A 31 -30.46 -1.90 -2.84
N PHE A 32 -29.83 -2.43 -1.80
CA PHE A 32 -29.31 -1.61 -0.73
C PHE A 32 -28.32 -0.67 -1.42
N ALA A 33 -28.78 0.52 -1.75
CA ALA A 33 -27.91 1.63 -2.03
C ALA A 33 -27.08 1.80 -0.76
N ILE A 34 -25.83 1.36 -0.81
CA ILE A 34 -24.82 1.83 0.13
C ILE A 34 -24.80 3.33 -0.12
N GLU A 35 -25.39 4.11 0.77
CA GLU A 35 -25.23 5.57 0.80
C GLU A 35 -23.74 5.84 1.04
N THR A 36 -22.98 5.78 -0.03
CA THR A 36 -21.62 6.31 -0.07
C THR A 36 -21.76 7.82 0.07
N ILE A 37 -21.05 8.40 1.03
CA ILE A 37 -20.75 9.82 0.99
C ILE A 37 -19.98 9.99 -0.30
N GLU A 38 -20.60 10.56 -1.34
CA GLU A 38 -19.91 10.92 -2.58
C GLU A 38 -18.86 11.98 -2.23
N ILE A 39 -17.62 11.52 -2.01
CA ILE A 39 -16.45 12.37 -2.02
C ILE A 39 -16.08 12.51 -3.49
N SER A 40 -16.83 13.32 -4.22
CA SER A 40 -16.48 13.74 -5.57
C SER A 40 -15.34 14.76 -5.45
N GLY A 41 -14.14 14.36 -5.80
CA GLY A 41 -13.07 15.31 -6.01
C GLY A 41 -11.71 14.80 -5.57
N GLY A 42 -10.85 14.53 -6.53
CA GLY A 42 -9.43 14.68 -6.35
C GLY A 42 -9.13 16.14 -5.98
N GLY A 43 -8.57 16.34 -4.79
CA GLY A 43 -8.04 17.63 -4.33
C GLY A 43 -9.04 18.53 -3.62
N THR A 44 -8.83 18.74 -2.32
CA THR A 44 -9.01 19.94 -1.50
C THR A 44 -9.93 19.85 -0.28
N LYS A 45 -10.79 18.86 -0.08
CA LYS A 45 -11.61 18.85 1.16
C LYS A 45 -11.43 17.56 1.95
N GLN A 46 -10.49 17.59 2.91
CA GLN A 46 -10.34 16.52 3.89
C GLN A 46 -11.60 16.37 4.75
N ILE A 47 -11.89 15.14 5.19
CA ILE A 47 -12.97 14.85 6.13
C ILE A 47 -12.54 15.28 7.52
N ASN A 48 -13.24 16.23 8.12
CA ASN A 48 -13.02 16.63 9.50
C ASN A 48 -13.52 15.52 10.44
N ILE A 49 -12.61 14.90 11.19
CA ILE A 49 -12.92 13.81 12.11
C ILE A 49 -12.50 14.15 13.55
N ALA A 50 -13.43 14.01 14.49
CA ALA A 50 -13.14 14.07 15.91
C ALA A 50 -12.76 12.66 16.42
N VAL A 51 -11.48 12.46 16.76
CA VAL A 51 -10.99 11.20 17.34
C VAL A 51 -10.93 11.36 18.85
N MET A 52 -11.99 10.88 19.56
CA MET A 52 -12.10 11.06 21.01
C MET A 52 -11.10 10.20 21.76
N PRO A 53 -10.57 10.68 22.90
CA PRO A 53 -9.84 9.83 23.82
C PRO A 53 -10.72 8.66 24.27
N TYR A 54 -10.27 7.42 23.98
CA TYR A 54 -11.01 6.24 24.38
C TYR A 54 -10.90 6.05 25.89
N LYS A 55 -12.05 5.84 26.56
CA LYS A 55 -12.08 5.64 28.01
C LYS A 55 -11.45 4.32 28.37
N GLU A 56 -10.46 4.37 29.27
CA GLU A 56 -9.85 3.16 29.81
C GLU A 56 -10.58 2.64 31.02
N ILE A 57 -10.89 1.35 30.97
CA ILE A 57 -11.38 0.57 32.09
C ILE A 57 -10.24 -0.38 32.45
N VAL A 58 -9.38 0.04 33.37
CA VAL A 58 -8.12 -0.66 33.66
C VAL A 58 -8.04 -0.99 35.16
N ALA A 59 -7.57 -2.22 35.45
CA ALA A 59 -7.16 -2.59 36.80
C ALA A 59 -5.81 -1.93 37.20
N ASP A 60 -4.96 -1.54 36.22
CA ASP A 60 -3.66 -0.87 36.38
C ASP A 60 -3.52 0.28 35.37
N LYS A 61 -2.88 1.39 35.82
CA LYS A 61 -2.72 2.66 35.10
C LYS A 61 -1.99 2.52 33.77
N ALA A 62 -2.66 2.07 32.73
CA ALA A 62 -2.17 2.16 31.36
C ALA A 62 -2.79 3.41 30.70
N ASN A 63 -1.95 4.26 30.16
CA ASN A 63 -2.37 5.50 29.48
C ASN A 63 -2.69 5.13 28.03
N SER A 64 -3.98 4.96 27.67
CA SER A 64 -4.40 4.62 26.33
C SER A 64 -4.06 5.74 25.34
N ARG A 65 -3.16 5.42 24.42
CA ARG A 65 -2.83 6.31 23.30
C ARG A 65 -3.52 5.84 22.01
N MET A 66 -4.56 4.99 22.13
CA MET A 66 -5.22 4.41 20.94
C MET A 66 -5.76 5.48 20.00
N HIS A 67 -6.43 6.49 20.55
CA HIS A 67 -6.94 7.62 19.76
C HIS A 67 -5.82 8.40 19.04
N GLN A 68 -4.63 8.51 19.65
CA GLN A 68 -3.49 9.16 19.01
C GLN A 68 -2.97 8.36 17.81
N ILE A 69 -2.92 7.03 17.92
CA ILE A 69 -2.54 6.15 16.82
C ILE A 69 -3.56 6.28 15.69
N ILE A 70 -4.86 6.20 16.00
CA ILE A 70 -5.95 6.34 15.03
C ILE A 70 -5.89 7.71 14.34
N ALA A 71 -5.74 8.79 15.09
CA ALA A 71 -5.65 10.14 14.54
C ALA A 71 -4.43 10.29 13.61
N ALA A 72 -3.25 9.77 14.01
CA ALA A 72 -2.04 9.81 13.21
C ALA A 72 -2.17 8.99 11.91
N ASP A 73 -2.79 7.80 11.97
CA ASP A 73 -3.07 6.98 10.81
C ASP A 73 -3.96 7.71 9.80
N LEU A 74 -5.09 8.22 10.26
CA LEU A 74 -6.06 8.91 9.42
C LEU A 74 -5.46 10.19 8.80
N TYR A 75 -4.72 10.98 9.58
CA TYR A 75 -4.00 12.14 9.06
C TYR A 75 -3.04 11.79 7.92
N ARG A 76 -2.24 10.73 8.13
CA ARG A 76 -1.23 10.24 7.18
C ARG A 76 -1.80 9.83 5.83
N SER A 77 -3.07 9.41 5.80
CA SER A 77 -3.74 9.03 4.56
C SER A 77 -3.97 10.18 3.58
N GLY A 78 -3.96 11.43 4.07
CA GLY A 78 -4.31 12.61 3.28
C GLY A 78 -5.82 12.89 3.17
N PHE A 79 -6.67 11.91 3.48
CA PHE A 79 -8.14 12.03 3.33
C PHE A 79 -8.82 12.67 4.54
N PHE A 80 -8.17 12.67 5.70
CA PHE A 80 -8.77 13.12 6.95
C PHE A 80 -7.99 14.28 7.57
N ARG A 81 -8.74 15.13 8.23
CA ARG A 81 -8.26 16.16 9.15
C ARG A 81 -8.73 15.83 10.56
N PRO A 82 -7.92 15.16 11.38
CA PRO A 82 -8.23 14.99 12.79
C PRO A 82 -8.32 16.36 13.47
N LEU A 83 -9.41 16.57 14.20
CA LEU A 83 -9.68 17.82 14.90
C LEU A 83 -9.03 17.82 16.29
N GLU A 84 -8.67 19.00 16.79
CA GLU A 84 -8.17 19.17 18.16
C GLU A 84 -9.32 19.00 19.15
N VAL A 85 -9.26 17.95 19.97
CA VAL A 85 -10.32 17.57 20.93
C VAL A 85 -9.91 17.76 22.40
N ASN A 86 -8.65 18.15 22.65
CA ASN A 86 -8.14 18.28 24.03
C ASN A 86 -8.85 19.38 24.83
N GLY A 87 -9.21 20.47 24.15
CA GLY A 87 -9.92 21.62 24.74
C GLY A 87 -11.43 21.42 24.94
N LEU A 88 -12.02 20.31 24.50
CA LEU A 88 -13.44 20.08 24.66
C LEU A 88 -13.82 19.78 26.11
N VAL A 89 -14.96 20.33 26.54
CA VAL A 89 -15.49 20.12 27.89
C VAL A 89 -15.98 18.68 28.02
N ASN A 90 -16.68 18.18 26.99
CA ASN A 90 -17.19 16.83 26.95
C ASN A 90 -16.33 15.92 26.07
N LYS A 91 -15.86 14.79 26.62
CA LYS A 91 -15.10 13.73 25.92
C LYS A 91 -15.88 12.42 25.98
N PRO A 92 -16.92 12.26 25.14
CA PRO A 92 -17.78 11.10 25.19
C PRO A 92 -17.01 9.81 24.88
N SER A 93 -17.34 8.75 25.60
CA SER A 93 -16.84 7.39 25.34
C SER A 93 -17.96 6.40 25.02
N ILE A 94 -19.22 6.82 25.20
CA ILE A 94 -20.43 6.10 24.85
C ILE A 94 -21.38 7.02 24.09
N LEU A 95 -22.31 6.45 23.36
CA LEU A 95 -23.19 7.20 22.45
C LEU A 95 -24.13 8.19 23.15
N SER A 96 -24.64 7.86 24.37
CA SER A 96 -25.52 8.73 25.14
C SER A 96 -24.88 10.06 25.55
N ASP A 97 -23.56 10.11 25.62
CA ASP A 97 -22.83 11.25 26.15
C ASP A 97 -22.43 12.25 25.04
N ILE A 98 -22.83 11.98 23.78
CA ILE A 98 -22.43 12.82 22.64
C ILE A 98 -23.15 14.16 22.69
N ASN A 99 -22.41 15.25 22.80
CA ASN A 99 -22.90 16.60 22.58
C ASN A 99 -22.76 16.99 21.10
N TYR A 100 -23.80 16.73 20.32
CA TYR A 100 -23.81 17.03 18.88
C TYR A 100 -23.62 18.52 18.57
N ALA A 101 -24.10 19.42 19.41
CA ALA A 101 -23.93 20.86 19.23
C ALA A 101 -22.47 21.27 19.35
N GLU A 102 -21.75 20.73 20.33
CA GLU A 102 -20.29 20.95 20.51
C GLU A 102 -19.50 20.38 19.34
N MET A 103 -19.86 19.17 18.84
CA MET A 103 -19.22 18.56 17.68
C MET A 103 -19.44 19.36 16.39
N THR A 104 -20.65 19.90 16.21
CA THR A 104 -20.96 20.80 15.08
C THR A 104 -20.17 22.10 15.16
N ALA A 105 -20.01 22.67 16.37
CA ALA A 105 -19.26 23.91 16.58
C ALA A 105 -17.77 23.80 16.21
N ILE A 106 -17.18 22.61 16.34
CA ILE A 106 -15.79 22.33 15.89
C ILE A 106 -15.71 21.82 14.44
N GLU A 107 -16.83 21.88 13.69
CA GLU A 107 -16.94 21.43 12.29
C GLU A 107 -16.66 19.93 12.08
N ALA A 108 -16.90 19.10 13.09
CA ALA A 108 -16.75 17.66 12.94
C ALA A 108 -17.85 17.11 12.02
N GLN A 109 -17.46 16.40 10.98
CA GLN A 109 -18.37 15.68 10.08
C GLN A 109 -18.65 14.28 10.63
N VAL A 110 -17.59 13.63 11.14
CA VAL A 110 -17.65 12.31 11.75
C VAL A 110 -16.88 12.30 13.07
N MET A 111 -17.25 11.37 13.95
CA MET A 111 -16.57 11.18 15.23
C MET A 111 -16.33 9.69 15.49
N THR A 112 -15.17 9.35 16.03
CA THR A 112 -14.92 8.03 16.61
C THR A 112 -14.71 8.15 18.11
N LEU A 113 -15.33 7.24 18.85
CA LEU A 113 -15.29 7.15 20.32
C LEU A 113 -15.32 5.69 20.75
N GLY A 114 -14.91 5.40 21.96
CA GLY A 114 -14.95 4.02 22.45
C GLY A 114 -14.37 3.84 23.85
N GLN A 115 -14.30 2.58 24.22
CA GLN A 115 -13.79 2.13 25.51
C GLN A 115 -12.75 1.03 25.31
N VAL A 116 -11.69 1.06 26.10
CA VAL A 116 -10.61 0.06 26.12
C VAL A 116 -10.57 -0.59 27.49
N GLU A 117 -10.77 -1.89 27.53
CA GLU A 117 -10.59 -2.71 28.72
C GLU A 117 -9.28 -3.49 28.61
N ILE A 118 -8.42 -3.38 29.63
CA ILE A 118 -7.19 -4.17 29.72
C ILE A 118 -7.28 -5.01 30.99
N SER A 119 -7.33 -6.32 30.84
CA SER A 119 -7.37 -7.28 31.92
C SER A 119 -6.68 -8.58 31.52
N ASN A 120 -6.01 -9.24 32.46
CA ASN A 120 -5.38 -10.56 32.26
C ASN A 120 -4.50 -10.63 30.99
N ASN A 121 -3.67 -9.62 30.73
CA ASN A 121 -2.79 -9.51 29.56
C ASN A 121 -3.56 -9.51 28.20
N ARG A 122 -4.83 -9.14 28.24
CA ARG A 122 -5.68 -8.98 27.06
C ARG A 122 -6.21 -7.58 26.98
N VAL A 123 -6.43 -7.11 25.77
CA VAL A 123 -7.11 -5.86 25.45
C VAL A 123 -8.43 -6.17 24.74
N LYS A 124 -9.47 -5.47 25.12
CA LYS A 124 -10.78 -5.49 24.50
C LYS A 124 -11.16 -4.05 24.19
N VAL A 125 -11.61 -3.78 22.97
CA VAL A 125 -11.96 -2.43 22.50
C VAL A 125 -13.36 -2.46 21.93
N ASN A 126 -14.27 -1.68 22.53
CA ASN A 126 -15.57 -1.38 21.96
C ASN A 126 -15.55 0.02 21.40
N TRP A 127 -15.85 0.20 20.12
CA TRP A 127 -15.74 1.49 19.47
C TRP A 127 -16.88 1.74 18.49
N PHE A 128 -17.12 3.02 18.22
CA PHE A 128 -18.17 3.53 17.35
C PHE A 128 -17.62 4.55 16.38
N LEU A 129 -18.17 4.58 15.17
CA LEU A 129 -18.03 5.66 14.20
C LEU A 129 -19.41 6.27 13.99
N VAL A 130 -19.52 7.59 14.15
CA VAL A 130 -20.78 8.34 14.15
C VAL A 130 -20.73 9.46 13.12
N ASP A 131 -21.76 9.57 12.29
CA ASP A 131 -22.02 10.75 11.45
C ASP A 131 -22.65 11.84 12.32
N ILE A 132 -21.97 12.98 12.46
CA ILE A 132 -22.41 14.08 13.33
C ILE A 132 -23.62 14.80 12.74
N ASN A 133 -23.64 15.00 11.42
CA ASN A 133 -24.71 15.72 10.76
C ASN A 133 -26.02 14.91 10.75
N LYS A 134 -25.94 13.62 10.43
CA LYS A 134 -27.09 12.70 10.40
C LYS A 134 -27.46 12.18 11.79
N LYS A 135 -26.58 12.30 12.78
CA LYS A 135 -26.70 11.74 14.14
C LYS A 135 -26.90 10.22 14.12
N THR A 136 -26.24 9.52 13.21
CA THR A 136 -26.38 8.08 13.00
C THR A 136 -25.06 7.36 13.22
N ILE A 137 -25.15 6.09 13.67
CA ILE A 137 -23.98 5.22 13.80
C ILE A 137 -23.67 4.67 12.41
N LEU A 138 -22.45 4.95 11.89
CA LEU A 138 -21.96 4.42 10.63
C LEU A 138 -21.44 2.99 10.78
N THR A 139 -20.80 2.69 11.90
CA THR A 139 -20.36 1.34 12.25
C THR A 139 -20.02 1.25 13.73
N THR A 140 -20.09 0.04 14.26
CA THR A 140 -19.61 -0.33 15.60
C THR A 140 -18.99 -1.71 15.54
N MET A 141 -17.90 -1.92 16.23
CA MET A 141 -17.22 -3.21 16.31
C MET A 141 -16.56 -3.39 17.68
N GLU A 142 -16.36 -4.66 18.02
CA GLU A 142 -15.55 -5.08 19.15
C GLU A 142 -14.28 -5.79 18.62
N TYR A 143 -13.13 -5.40 19.14
CA TYR A 143 -11.89 -6.11 18.91
C TYR A 143 -11.32 -6.61 20.25
N SER A 144 -10.75 -7.81 20.25
CA SER A 144 -10.04 -8.33 21.40
C SER A 144 -8.80 -9.14 21.02
N GLY A 145 -7.77 -9.08 21.85
CA GLY A 145 -6.53 -9.80 21.61
C GLY A 145 -5.56 -9.68 22.80
N PRO A 146 -4.34 -10.27 22.69
CA PRO A 146 -3.28 -10.00 23.64
C PRO A 146 -2.92 -8.50 23.68
N VAL A 147 -2.49 -7.98 24.85
CA VAL A 147 -2.06 -6.57 24.99
C VAL A 147 -0.93 -6.21 24.01
N ALA A 148 -0.07 -7.15 23.64
CA ALA A 148 0.95 -6.96 22.61
C ALA A 148 0.37 -6.55 21.23
N GLN A 149 -0.92 -6.83 20.96
CA GLN A 149 -1.61 -6.44 19.73
C GLN A 149 -2.33 -5.08 19.84
N TYR A 150 -2.16 -4.33 20.92
CA TYR A 150 -2.83 -3.05 21.14
C TYR A 150 -2.71 -2.08 19.95
N ARG A 151 -1.50 -1.91 19.43
CA ARG A 151 -1.28 -1.06 18.22
C ARG A 151 -1.93 -1.64 16.97
N ALA A 152 -1.81 -2.94 16.77
CA ALA A 152 -2.43 -3.61 15.62
C ALA A 152 -3.96 -3.47 15.62
N ILE A 153 -4.60 -3.48 16.81
CA ILE A 153 -6.03 -3.20 16.94
C ILE A 153 -6.34 -1.74 16.58
N ALA A 154 -5.53 -0.78 17.03
CA ALA A 154 -5.70 0.63 16.67
C ALA A 154 -5.62 0.83 15.13
N HIS A 155 -4.61 0.26 14.48
CA HIS A 155 -4.46 0.30 13.03
C HIS A 155 -5.63 -0.35 12.29
N LYS A 156 -6.19 -1.44 12.84
CA LYS A 156 -7.36 -2.10 12.26
C LYS A 156 -8.64 -1.27 12.40
N ILE A 157 -8.78 -0.51 13.49
CA ILE A 157 -9.85 0.50 13.63
C ILE A 157 -9.67 1.58 12.58
N SER A 158 -8.45 2.10 12.41
CA SER A 158 -8.12 3.10 11.39
C SER A 158 -8.45 2.60 9.97
N ASP A 159 -8.09 1.35 9.63
CA ASP A 159 -8.43 0.72 8.35
C ASP A 159 -9.94 0.68 8.14
N THR A 160 -10.69 0.28 9.17
CA THR A 160 -12.16 0.20 9.08
C THR A 160 -12.81 1.57 8.91
N ILE A 161 -12.34 2.59 9.65
CA ILE A 161 -12.80 3.98 9.50
C ILE A 161 -12.53 4.48 8.08
N TYR A 162 -11.29 4.27 7.60
CA TYR A 162 -10.86 4.69 6.28
C TYR A 162 -11.73 4.04 5.19
N GLU A 163 -11.88 2.73 5.23
CA GLU A 163 -12.67 1.98 4.24
C GLU A 163 -14.16 2.36 4.29
N LYS A 164 -14.73 2.52 5.49
CA LYS A 164 -16.13 2.90 5.65
C LYS A 164 -16.46 4.25 5.05
N LEU A 165 -15.54 5.21 5.14
CA LEU A 165 -15.75 6.59 4.70
C LEU A 165 -15.28 6.86 3.27
N THR A 166 -14.35 6.08 2.73
CA THR A 166 -13.78 6.30 1.39
C THR A 166 -14.14 5.21 0.39
N GLY A 167 -14.60 4.04 0.85
CA GLY A 167 -14.79 2.86 0.01
C GLY A 167 -13.49 2.16 -0.40
N ILE A 168 -12.33 2.64 0.09
CA ILE A 168 -10.99 2.15 -0.25
C ILE A 168 -10.44 1.39 0.94
N PRO A 169 -9.83 0.19 0.77
CA PRO A 169 -9.21 -0.52 1.89
C PRO A 169 -8.12 0.30 2.57
N GLY A 170 -8.11 0.32 3.91
CA GLY A 170 -7.05 0.96 4.70
C GLY A 170 -5.73 0.20 4.61
N VAL A 171 -4.61 0.87 4.89
CA VAL A 171 -3.26 0.28 4.81
C VAL A 171 -2.50 0.34 6.14
N PHE A 172 -3.14 0.81 7.20
CA PHE A 172 -2.48 1.10 8.47
C PHE A 172 -2.03 -0.15 9.22
N SER A 173 -2.75 -1.28 9.06
CA SER A 173 -2.37 -2.58 9.62
C SER A 173 -1.37 -3.37 8.77
N THR A 174 -0.89 -2.79 7.65
CA THR A 174 0.13 -3.43 6.80
C THR A 174 1.53 -3.24 7.36
N LYS A 175 2.54 -3.77 6.67
CA LYS A 175 3.95 -3.67 7.07
C LYS A 175 4.76 -2.94 6.01
N ILE A 176 5.88 -2.38 6.43
CA ILE A 176 6.93 -1.88 5.54
C ILE A 176 8.23 -2.63 5.81
N SER A 177 9.12 -2.66 4.83
CA SER A 177 10.51 -3.07 5.03
C SER A 177 11.45 -1.99 4.50
N TYR A 178 12.65 -1.94 5.05
CA TYR A 178 13.70 -1.00 4.65
C TYR A 178 15.08 -1.53 5.05
N ILE A 179 16.10 -1.01 4.41
CA ILE A 179 17.48 -1.29 4.78
C ILE A 179 17.98 -0.13 5.65
N SER A 180 18.50 -0.46 6.82
CA SER A 180 19.23 0.49 7.66
C SER A 180 20.72 0.17 7.70
N LYS A 181 21.54 1.20 7.85
CA LYS A 181 22.96 1.09 8.20
C LYS A 181 23.17 1.75 9.55
N ASN A 182 23.81 1.07 10.48
CA ASN A 182 24.13 1.60 11.78
C ASN A 182 25.50 1.06 12.23
N LYS A 183 26.44 1.97 12.58
CA LYS A 183 27.81 1.64 12.98
C LYS A 183 28.49 0.66 12.01
N GLY A 184 28.31 0.90 10.71
CA GLY A 184 28.92 0.09 9.63
C GLY A 184 28.22 -1.26 9.36
N ARG A 185 27.15 -1.62 10.07
CA ARG A 185 26.37 -2.85 9.84
C ARG A 185 25.06 -2.52 9.13
N TYR A 186 24.71 -3.35 8.15
CA TYR A 186 23.44 -3.26 7.40
C TYR A 186 22.42 -4.22 8.02
N SER A 187 21.16 -3.80 8.04
CA SER A 187 20.04 -4.64 8.49
C SER A 187 18.85 -4.47 7.54
N LEU A 188 18.27 -5.57 7.13
CA LEU A 188 16.93 -5.60 6.54
C LEU A 188 15.93 -5.64 7.68
N ASN A 189 15.09 -4.63 7.78
CA ASN A 189 14.10 -4.49 8.83
C ASN A 189 12.69 -4.59 8.27
N VAL A 190 11.77 -5.06 9.12
CA VAL A 190 10.32 -5.02 8.92
C VAL A 190 9.71 -4.24 10.08
N ALA A 191 8.78 -3.35 9.79
CA ALA A 191 8.07 -2.54 10.77
C ALA A 191 6.57 -2.46 10.45
N ASP A 192 5.77 -1.92 11.38
CA ASP A 192 4.41 -1.48 11.09
C ASP A 192 4.44 -0.36 10.04
N ALA A 193 3.31 -0.12 9.36
CA ALA A 193 3.21 0.90 8.32
C ALA A 193 3.51 2.34 8.80
N ASP A 194 3.54 2.54 10.12
CA ASP A 194 3.90 3.81 10.77
C ASP A 194 5.34 3.82 11.33
N GLY A 195 6.13 2.77 11.05
CA GLY A 195 7.54 2.68 11.44
C GLY A 195 7.78 2.11 12.84
N PHE A 196 6.75 1.76 13.59
CA PHE A 196 6.89 1.13 14.91
C PHE A 196 7.12 -0.40 14.81
N ASN A 197 7.38 -1.04 15.95
CA ASN A 197 7.58 -2.50 16.08
C ASN A 197 8.63 -3.05 15.11
N VAL A 198 9.75 -2.36 14.99
CA VAL A 198 10.87 -2.74 14.11
C VAL A 198 11.43 -4.08 14.49
N GLN A 199 11.52 -4.99 13.53
CA GLN A 199 12.13 -6.31 13.66
C GLN A 199 13.21 -6.46 12.59
N SER A 200 14.44 -6.82 13.02
CA SER A 200 15.52 -7.12 12.09
C SER A 200 15.34 -8.54 11.54
N VAL A 201 15.19 -8.65 10.23
CA VAL A 201 15.05 -9.93 9.51
C VAL A 201 16.40 -10.57 9.27
N VAL A 202 17.38 -9.76 8.87
CA VAL A 202 18.76 -10.20 8.64
C VAL A 202 19.72 -9.03 8.84
N GLY A 203 20.86 -9.30 9.45
CA GLY A 203 21.94 -8.34 9.64
C GLY A 203 23.25 -8.81 9.01
N SER A 204 24.05 -7.90 8.46
CA SER A 204 25.32 -8.20 7.80
C SER A 204 26.31 -7.05 7.97
N PRO A 205 27.63 -7.33 8.08
CA PRO A 205 28.65 -6.30 7.96
C PRO A 205 28.85 -5.85 6.51
N GLN A 206 28.31 -6.59 5.54
CA GLN A 206 28.35 -6.27 4.12
C GLN A 206 26.98 -5.74 3.66
N PRO A 207 26.92 -4.99 2.56
CA PRO A 207 25.67 -4.42 2.06
C PRO A 207 24.56 -5.45 1.89
N ILE A 208 23.35 -5.03 2.21
CA ILE A 208 22.07 -5.65 1.86
C ILE A 208 21.32 -4.62 1.03
N ILE A 209 20.75 -5.01 -0.09
CA ILE A 209 20.03 -4.11 -1.00
C ILE A 209 18.83 -4.81 -1.66
N SER A 210 17.98 -4.03 -2.32
CA SER A 210 16.91 -4.47 -3.21
C SER A 210 15.88 -5.43 -2.59
N ALA A 211 15.45 -5.14 -1.35
CA ALA A 211 14.44 -5.93 -0.67
C ALA A 211 13.06 -5.79 -1.33
N ARG A 212 12.38 -6.93 -1.57
CA ARG A 212 11.04 -6.99 -2.22
C ARG A 212 10.16 -8.05 -1.57
N TRP A 213 8.97 -7.66 -1.16
CA TRP A 213 7.96 -8.54 -0.59
C TRP A 213 7.42 -9.52 -1.64
N SER A 214 7.17 -10.77 -1.23
CA SER A 214 6.33 -11.68 -2.01
C SER A 214 4.86 -11.23 -2.00
N PRO A 215 4.04 -11.59 -3.01
CA PRO A 215 2.64 -11.16 -3.08
C PRO A 215 1.77 -11.64 -1.92
N ASP A 216 2.17 -12.69 -1.22
CA ASP A 216 1.50 -13.21 -0.02
C ASP A 216 2.02 -12.60 1.29
N ALA A 217 2.93 -11.62 1.21
CA ALA A 217 3.61 -10.96 2.34
C ALA A 217 4.35 -11.92 3.31
N LYS A 218 4.57 -13.18 2.94
CA LYS A 218 5.22 -14.18 3.83
C LYS A 218 6.72 -14.31 3.60
N LYS A 219 7.24 -13.75 2.51
CA LYS A 219 8.67 -13.84 2.14
C LYS A 219 9.19 -12.48 1.67
N ILE A 220 10.50 -12.29 1.79
CA ILE A 220 11.23 -11.17 1.19
C ILE A 220 12.37 -11.72 0.34
N ALA A 221 12.46 -11.28 -0.92
CA ALA A 221 13.64 -11.47 -1.75
C ALA A 221 14.56 -10.25 -1.57
N TYR A 222 15.86 -10.47 -1.44
CA TYR A 222 16.84 -9.39 -1.28
C TYR A 222 18.22 -9.82 -1.78
N VAL A 223 19.10 -8.86 -1.99
CA VAL A 223 20.50 -9.08 -2.36
C VAL A 223 21.39 -8.92 -1.13
N SER A 224 22.28 -9.87 -0.88
CA SER A 224 23.31 -9.75 0.17
C SER A 224 24.71 -9.92 -0.39
N PHE A 225 25.64 -9.10 0.10
CA PHE A 225 27.05 -9.16 -0.22
C PHE A 225 27.88 -9.92 0.85
N GLU A 226 27.22 -10.65 1.76
CA GLU A 226 27.91 -11.37 2.88
C GLU A 226 29.01 -12.34 2.40
N LYS A 227 28.91 -12.88 1.20
CA LYS A 227 29.93 -13.75 0.56
C LYS A 227 30.87 -12.96 -0.36
N LYS A 228 31.00 -11.64 -0.17
CA LYS A 228 31.83 -10.72 -0.96
C LYS A 228 31.43 -10.63 -2.44
N LYS A 229 30.25 -11.13 -2.79
CA LYS A 229 29.60 -10.98 -4.10
C LYS A 229 28.09 -10.88 -3.92
N PRO A 230 27.37 -10.21 -4.83
CA PRO A 230 25.92 -10.09 -4.75
C PRO A 230 25.25 -11.45 -5.02
N ILE A 231 24.43 -11.90 -4.09
CA ILE A 231 23.63 -13.13 -4.17
C ILE A 231 22.20 -12.76 -3.84
N VAL A 232 21.24 -13.24 -4.64
CA VAL A 232 19.82 -13.07 -4.35
C VAL A 232 19.34 -14.19 -3.43
N TYR A 233 18.77 -13.81 -2.32
CA TYR A 233 18.17 -14.71 -1.33
C TYR A 233 16.66 -14.50 -1.25
N ILE A 234 15.94 -15.55 -0.85
CA ILE A 234 14.55 -15.49 -0.40
C ILE A 234 14.54 -15.89 1.08
N GLN A 235 13.98 -15.01 1.91
CA GLN A 235 13.81 -15.19 3.35
C GLN A 235 12.34 -15.38 3.69
N SER A 236 11.98 -16.50 4.35
CA SER A 236 10.67 -16.67 4.96
C SER A 236 10.57 -15.83 6.24
N LEU A 237 9.54 -14.99 6.34
CA LEU A 237 9.25 -14.22 7.54
C LEU A 237 8.51 -15.04 8.60
N VAL A 238 7.92 -16.16 8.21
CA VAL A 238 7.17 -17.05 9.09
C VAL A 238 8.10 -18.03 9.82
N THR A 239 9.03 -18.64 9.06
CA THR A 239 9.90 -19.69 9.60
C THR A 239 11.33 -19.24 9.88
N GLY A 240 11.71 -18.06 9.35
CA GLY A 240 13.11 -17.58 9.38
C GLY A 240 14.02 -18.31 8.39
N GLN A 241 13.54 -19.28 7.63
CA GLN A 241 14.35 -20.03 6.68
C GLN A 241 14.75 -19.15 5.50
N ARG A 242 16.03 -19.25 5.12
CA ARG A 242 16.63 -18.53 3.99
C ARG A 242 17.12 -19.50 2.92
N THR A 243 16.79 -19.22 1.65
CA THR A 243 17.22 -19.99 0.48
C THR A 243 17.94 -19.09 -0.52
N VAL A 244 18.90 -19.63 -1.25
CA VAL A 244 19.55 -18.94 -2.37
C VAL A 244 18.66 -19.06 -3.59
N LEU A 245 18.27 -17.92 -4.18
CA LEU A 245 17.53 -17.89 -5.44
C LEU A 245 18.49 -17.81 -6.64
N ALA A 246 19.44 -16.89 -6.60
CA ALA A 246 20.40 -16.68 -7.71
C ALA A 246 21.80 -16.41 -7.18
N ASN A 247 22.76 -17.21 -7.67
CA ASN A 247 24.18 -17.13 -7.34
C ASN A 247 25.03 -17.42 -8.58
N PHE A 248 24.65 -16.81 -9.72
CA PHE A 248 25.33 -16.99 -10.99
C PHE A 248 26.65 -16.19 -11.03
N LYS A 249 27.48 -16.42 -12.04
CA LYS A 249 28.72 -15.65 -12.28
C LYS A 249 28.35 -14.18 -12.57
N GLY A 250 29.10 -13.25 -12.03
CA GLY A 250 28.84 -11.80 -12.14
C GLY A 250 27.88 -11.29 -11.09
N ASN A 251 27.19 -10.18 -11.35
CA ASN A 251 26.21 -9.59 -10.42
C ASN A 251 24.85 -10.28 -10.54
N ASN A 252 24.24 -10.48 -9.39
CA ASN A 252 22.87 -10.99 -9.24
C ASN A 252 22.12 -9.95 -8.41
N SER A 253 21.13 -9.25 -8.97
CA SER A 253 20.52 -8.09 -8.32
C SER A 253 19.07 -7.87 -8.68
N SER A 254 18.47 -6.86 -8.05
CA SER A 254 17.14 -6.29 -8.36
C SER A 254 16.02 -7.33 -8.52
N PRO A 255 15.80 -8.23 -7.55
CA PRO A 255 14.71 -9.17 -7.62
C PRO A 255 13.35 -8.45 -7.62
N SER A 256 12.38 -8.95 -8.39
CA SER A 256 11.01 -8.47 -8.43
C SER A 256 10.05 -9.63 -8.63
N TRP A 257 9.14 -9.84 -7.70
CA TRP A 257 8.18 -10.93 -7.74
C TRP A 257 7.10 -10.74 -8.81
N SER A 258 6.76 -11.80 -9.51
CA SER A 258 5.53 -11.84 -10.31
C SER A 258 4.30 -11.79 -9.40
N PRO A 259 3.15 -11.23 -9.84
CA PRO A 259 1.96 -11.09 -9.00
C PRO A 259 1.38 -12.42 -8.49
N ASP A 260 1.63 -13.52 -9.19
CA ASP A 260 1.22 -14.88 -8.78
C ASP A 260 2.21 -15.54 -7.80
N GLY A 261 3.36 -14.89 -7.52
CA GLY A 261 4.40 -15.39 -6.62
C GLY A 261 5.18 -16.59 -7.13
N LYS A 262 4.97 -17.00 -8.38
CA LYS A 262 5.62 -18.22 -8.94
C LYS A 262 7.00 -17.92 -9.52
N ARG A 263 7.24 -16.70 -10.00
CA ARG A 263 8.48 -16.29 -10.65
C ARG A 263 9.02 -14.99 -10.10
N LEU A 264 10.30 -14.73 -10.36
CA LEU A 264 10.92 -13.44 -10.16
C LEU A 264 11.55 -12.97 -11.47
N ALA A 265 11.52 -11.66 -11.69
CA ALA A 265 12.48 -10.98 -12.57
C ALA A 265 13.71 -10.65 -11.74
N ILE A 266 14.89 -10.92 -12.25
CA ILE A 266 16.18 -10.60 -11.64
C ILE A 266 17.10 -9.98 -12.67
N VAL A 267 18.12 -9.24 -12.21
CA VAL A 267 19.17 -8.70 -13.09
C VAL A 267 20.44 -9.52 -12.94
N LEU A 268 20.95 -10.03 -14.05
CA LEU A 268 22.27 -10.66 -14.13
C LEU A 268 23.18 -9.82 -15.00
N THR A 269 24.42 -9.61 -14.53
CA THR A 269 25.44 -8.89 -15.29
C THR A 269 26.43 -9.90 -15.89
N TYR A 270 26.40 -10.02 -17.21
CA TYR A 270 27.31 -10.82 -17.99
C TYR A 270 28.09 -9.92 -18.94
N ASN A 271 29.41 -10.09 -19.06
CA ASN A 271 30.26 -9.35 -20.01
C ASN A 271 30.02 -7.83 -19.99
N ALA A 272 29.96 -7.22 -18.80
CA ALA A 272 29.71 -5.81 -18.53
C ALA A 272 28.29 -5.29 -18.79
N ASN A 273 27.39 -6.08 -19.37
CA ASN A 273 25.99 -5.69 -19.57
C ASN A 273 25.05 -6.32 -18.54
N SER A 274 24.19 -5.51 -17.94
CA SER A 274 23.15 -5.95 -17.04
C SER A 274 21.86 -6.23 -17.82
N GLN A 275 21.32 -7.43 -17.67
CA GLN A 275 20.17 -7.91 -18.42
C GLN A 275 19.12 -8.49 -17.47
N ILE A 276 17.85 -8.38 -17.85
CA ILE A 276 16.73 -8.92 -17.07
C ILE A 276 16.46 -10.38 -17.47
N TYR A 277 16.39 -11.23 -16.45
CA TYR A 277 16.05 -12.65 -16.56
C TYR A 277 14.79 -12.95 -15.75
N LEU A 278 14.06 -13.96 -16.16
CA LEU A 278 13.01 -14.59 -15.38
C LEU A 278 13.52 -15.90 -14.79
N ILE A 279 13.17 -16.15 -13.54
CA ILE A 279 13.54 -17.36 -12.80
C ILE A 279 12.34 -17.79 -11.96
N ASP A 280 12.11 -19.09 -11.82
CA ASP A 280 11.08 -19.58 -10.92
C ASP A 280 11.46 -19.35 -9.45
N ALA A 281 10.48 -19.25 -8.56
CA ALA A 281 10.72 -18.94 -7.15
C ALA A 281 11.52 -20.03 -6.38
N ASP A 282 11.69 -21.20 -6.97
CA ASP A 282 12.55 -22.28 -6.48
C ASP A 282 13.98 -22.24 -7.05
N GLY A 283 14.30 -21.26 -7.93
CA GLY A 283 15.59 -21.10 -8.58
C GLY A 283 15.74 -21.83 -9.90
N SER A 284 14.71 -22.53 -10.38
CA SER A 284 14.73 -23.24 -11.66
C SER A 284 14.31 -22.34 -12.83
N ASN A 285 14.38 -22.86 -14.06
CA ASN A 285 13.87 -22.28 -15.30
C ASN A 285 14.37 -20.85 -15.61
N LEU A 286 15.64 -20.55 -15.34
CA LEU A 286 16.26 -19.28 -15.69
C LEU A 286 16.20 -19.03 -17.20
N LYS A 287 15.61 -17.88 -17.61
CA LYS A 287 15.47 -17.47 -19.02
C LYS A 287 15.73 -15.96 -19.16
N PRO A 288 16.46 -15.51 -20.20
CA PRO A 288 16.52 -14.09 -20.51
C PRO A 288 15.10 -13.59 -20.89
N LEU A 289 14.72 -12.42 -20.39
CA LEU A 289 13.47 -11.74 -20.77
C LEU A 289 13.65 -11.01 -22.09
N ILE A 290 14.74 -10.25 -22.19
CA ILE A 290 15.17 -9.50 -23.37
C ILE A 290 16.69 -9.67 -23.51
N GLN A 291 17.15 -9.59 -24.75
CA GLN A 291 18.59 -9.51 -25.06
C GLN A 291 18.85 -8.16 -25.69
N SER A 292 19.69 -7.35 -25.07
CA SER A 292 20.06 -6.03 -25.57
C SER A 292 21.55 -5.76 -25.32
N ALA A 293 22.11 -4.80 -26.05
CA ALA A 293 23.47 -4.30 -25.82
C ALA A 293 23.52 -3.23 -24.70
N HIS A 294 22.39 -2.94 -24.08
CA HIS A 294 22.20 -1.87 -23.13
C HIS A 294 22.13 -2.38 -21.69
N ILE A 295 22.21 -1.49 -20.72
CA ILE A 295 21.99 -1.79 -19.32
C ILE A 295 20.48 -1.78 -19.05
N ASP A 296 19.91 -2.95 -18.75
CA ASP A 296 18.53 -3.13 -18.34
C ASP A 296 18.49 -3.57 -16.88
N THR A 297 17.85 -2.75 -16.00
CA THR A 297 17.88 -2.94 -14.55
C THR A 297 16.54 -2.54 -13.90
N GLU A 298 16.41 -2.80 -12.58
CA GLU A 298 15.27 -2.39 -11.76
C GLU A 298 13.91 -2.87 -12.30
N PRO A 299 13.75 -4.17 -12.65
CA PRO A 299 12.51 -4.68 -13.17
C PRO A 299 11.39 -4.61 -12.13
N VAL A 300 10.17 -4.25 -12.56
CA VAL A 300 8.96 -4.27 -11.77
C VAL A 300 7.81 -4.83 -12.60
N TRP A 301 7.11 -5.82 -12.08
CA TRP A 301 5.94 -6.39 -12.74
C TRP A 301 4.74 -5.44 -12.68
N SER A 302 3.95 -5.42 -13.75
CA SER A 302 2.59 -4.87 -13.68
C SER A 302 1.71 -5.76 -12.80
N PRO A 303 0.69 -5.20 -12.10
CA PRO A 303 -0.19 -5.97 -11.20
C PRO A 303 -0.93 -7.13 -11.88
N ASP A 304 -1.18 -7.03 -13.18
CA ASP A 304 -1.83 -8.07 -13.99
C ASP A 304 -0.85 -9.11 -14.54
N GLY A 305 0.46 -8.95 -14.29
CA GLY A 305 1.52 -9.88 -14.72
C GLY A 305 1.82 -9.86 -16.21
N ARG A 306 1.21 -8.96 -17.01
CA ARG A 306 1.40 -8.92 -18.46
C ARG A 306 2.65 -8.19 -18.90
N PHE A 307 3.11 -7.22 -18.12
CA PHE A 307 4.25 -6.37 -18.45
C PHE A 307 5.28 -6.34 -17.34
N ILE A 308 6.52 -6.05 -17.72
CA ILE A 308 7.61 -5.68 -16.82
C ILE A 308 8.09 -4.31 -17.22
N TYR A 309 8.04 -3.37 -16.26
CA TYR A 309 8.63 -2.04 -16.37
C TYR A 309 10.06 -2.11 -15.85
N PHE A 310 10.96 -1.34 -16.45
CA PHE A 310 12.39 -1.38 -16.09
C PHE A 310 13.11 -0.10 -16.48
N THR A 311 14.27 0.12 -15.90
CA THR A 311 15.18 1.20 -16.26
C THR A 311 16.14 0.71 -17.34
N SER A 312 16.33 1.50 -18.42
CA SER A 312 17.27 1.19 -19.50
C SER A 312 17.96 2.43 -20.04
N ASP A 313 19.25 2.30 -20.39
CA ASP A 313 20.05 3.36 -21.01
C ASP A 313 20.02 3.33 -22.56
N ARG A 314 19.16 2.50 -23.16
CA ARG A 314 19.07 2.33 -24.63
C ARG A 314 18.75 3.62 -25.41
N GLY A 315 18.21 4.62 -24.76
CA GLY A 315 17.98 5.97 -25.29
C GLY A 315 19.13 6.94 -25.02
N GLY A 316 20.30 6.46 -24.57
CA GLY A 316 21.49 7.25 -24.23
C GLY A 316 21.58 7.61 -22.73
N ARG A 317 20.48 7.91 -22.07
CA ARG A 317 20.39 8.09 -20.61
C ARG A 317 19.34 7.17 -20.03
N PRO A 318 19.43 6.78 -18.74
CA PRO A 318 18.46 5.92 -18.10
C PRO A 318 17.03 6.48 -18.19
N GLN A 319 16.12 5.68 -18.71
CA GLN A 319 14.70 5.99 -18.86
C GLN A 319 13.87 4.76 -18.52
N ILE A 320 12.57 4.97 -18.27
CA ILE A 320 11.66 3.87 -17.99
C ILE A 320 11.13 3.29 -19.30
N TYR A 321 11.25 1.97 -19.41
CA TYR A 321 10.72 1.16 -20.51
C TYR A 321 9.77 0.09 -19.96
N LYS A 322 8.95 -0.47 -20.83
CA LYS A 322 8.16 -1.67 -20.56
C LYS A 322 8.31 -2.69 -21.66
N VAL A 323 8.17 -3.95 -21.29
CA VAL A 323 8.16 -5.10 -22.21
C VAL A 323 7.11 -6.09 -21.76
N SER A 324 6.58 -6.91 -22.70
CA SER A 324 5.72 -8.04 -22.33
C SER A 324 6.48 -9.00 -21.40
N SER A 325 5.80 -9.59 -20.43
CA SER A 325 6.38 -10.63 -19.57
C SER A 325 6.74 -11.92 -20.30
N SER A 326 6.34 -12.05 -21.55
CA SER A 326 6.78 -13.11 -22.49
C SER A 326 8.00 -12.72 -23.34
N GLY A 327 8.53 -11.50 -23.16
CA GLY A 327 9.60 -10.94 -23.98
C GLY A 327 9.06 -10.17 -25.19
N GLY A 328 9.96 -9.82 -26.12
CA GLY A 328 9.64 -9.07 -27.32
C GLY A 328 10.21 -7.64 -27.32
N GLU A 329 9.61 -6.74 -28.08
CA GLU A 329 10.07 -5.35 -28.23
C GLU A 329 9.77 -4.52 -26.99
N SER A 330 10.76 -3.73 -26.57
CA SER A 330 10.64 -2.82 -25.43
C SER A 330 10.15 -1.45 -25.86
N GLN A 331 9.18 -0.91 -25.15
CA GLN A 331 8.57 0.40 -25.41
C GLN A 331 9.02 1.40 -24.35
N ARG A 332 9.47 2.60 -24.77
CA ARG A 332 9.79 3.69 -23.84
C ARG A 332 8.52 4.25 -23.22
N VAL A 333 8.56 4.53 -21.92
CA VAL A 333 7.41 5.03 -21.13
C VAL A 333 7.69 6.45 -20.64
N SER A 334 8.90 6.78 -20.20
CA SER A 334 9.27 8.12 -19.72
C SER A 334 9.98 8.94 -20.80
N PHE A 335 9.59 10.21 -20.96
CA PHE A 335 10.14 11.11 -21.98
C PHE A 335 10.68 12.42 -21.38
N GLU A 336 10.15 12.84 -20.23
CA GLU A 336 10.57 14.04 -19.51
C GLU A 336 11.68 13.73 -18.49
N GLY A 337 12.46 14.74 -18.12
CA GLY A 337 13.59 14.62 -17.20
C GLY A 337 14.90 14.12 -17.87
N ASN A 338 16.03 14.43 -17.26
CA ASN A 338 17.34 14.01 -17.77
C ASN A 338 17.53 12.50 -17.69
N GLN A 339 17.14 11.90 -16.58
CA GLN A 339 17.08 10.45 -16.39
C GLN A 339 15.96 10.07 -15.43
N ASN A 340 15.44 8.86 -15.61
CA ASN A 340 14.34 8.30 -14.83
C ASN A 340 14.68 6.89 -14.36
N LEU A 341 14.50 6.62 -13.06
CA LEU A 341 15.01 5.45 -12.35
C LEU A 341 13.96 4.89 -11.40
N ASN A 342 14.14 3.67 -10.92
CA ASN A 342 13.35 3.03 -9.87
C ASN A 342 11.82 3.04 -10.12
N PRO A 343 11.34 2.47 -11.23
CA PRO A 343 9.91 2.43 -11.50
C PRO A 343 9.15 1.63 -10.44
N ASN A 344 7.89 2.04 -10.19
CA ASN A 344 6.95 1.27 -9.39
C ASN A 344 5.53 1.52 -9.90
N VAL A 345 4.79 0.46 -10.19
CA VAL A 345 3.42 0.52 -10.77
C VAL A 345 2.39 0.52 -9.65
N SER A 346 1.37 1.36 -9.76
CA SER A 346 0.24 1.38 -8.80
C SER A 346 -0.54 0.06 -8.84
N PRO A 347 -1.21 -0.34 -7.74
CA PRO A 347 -1.95 -1.61 -7.68
C PRO A 347 -3.06 -1.75 -8.72
N ASP A 348 -3.63 -0.63 -9.19
CA ASP A 348 -4.66 -0.57 -10.24
C ASP A 348 -4.08 -0.45 -11.66
N ALA A 349 -2.75 -0.44 -11.80
CA ALA A 349 -2.00 -0.29 -13.04
C ALA A 349 -2.24 1.03 -13.80
N LYS A 350 -2.82 2.06 -13.18
CA LYS A 350 -3.09 3.35 -13.83
C LYS A 350 -1.95 4.34 -13.67
N MET A 351 -1.18 4.25 -12.60
CA MET A 351 -0.11 5.17 -12.29
C MET A 351 1.25 4.46 -12.27
N LEU A 352 2.28 5.18 -12.64
CA LEU A 352 3.67 4.79 -12.47
C LEU A 352 4.37 5.84 -11.61
N SER A 353 5.01 5.44 -10.51
CA SER A 353 5.94 6.30 -9.79
C SER A 353 7.37 5.95 -10.18
N TYR A 354 8.22 6.95 -10.25
CA TYR A 354 9.65 6.78 -10.49
C TYR A 354 10.43 7.99 -9.96
N VAL A 355 11.74 7.87 -9.88
CA VAL A 355 12.65 8.98 -9.57
C VAL A 355 13.01 9.66 -10.86
N SER A 356 12.72 10.95 -10.99
CA SER A 356 13.16 11.78 -12.11
C SER A 356 14.27 12.73 -11.68
N GLN A 357 15.38 12.74 -12.42
CA GLN A 357 16.42 13.72 -12.23
C GLN A 357 16.21 14.90 -13.16
N ASP A 358 16.15 16.09 -12.57
CA ASP A 358 16.05 17.37 -13.26
C ASP A 358 16.84 18.42 -12.45
N GLU A 359 17.58 19.29 -13.14
CA GLU A 359 18.41 20.35 -12.52
C GLU A 359 19.32 19.85 -11.37
N GLY A 360 19.86 18.62 -11.49
CA GLY A 360 20.72 18.01 -10.46
C GLY A 360 19.97 17.47 -9.23
N ARG A 361 18.65 17.54 -9.18
CA ARG A 361 17.81 17.02 -8.08
C ARG A 361 17.12 15.74 -8.49
N PHE A 362 17.00 14.82 -7.55
CA PHE A 362 16.25 13.56 -7.72
C PHE A 362 14.92 13.68 -6.96
N ARG A 363 13.81 13.58 -7.68
CA ARG A 363 12.47 13.76 -7.12
C ARG A 363 11.55 12.62 -7.52
N VAL A 364 10.64 12.28 -6.63
CA VAL A 364 9.56 11.33 -6.97
C VAL A 364 8.52 12.03 -7.82
N VAL A 365 8.18 11.38 -8.93
CA VAL A 365 7.10 11.81 -9.83
C VAL A 365 6.06 10.72 -9.95
N LEU A 366 4.82 11.13 -10.21
CA LEU A 366 3.72 10.28 -10.63
C LEU A 366 3.43 10.53 -12.11
N HIS A 367 3.30 9.45 -12.86
CA HIS A 367 2.94 9.46 -14.26
C HIS A 367 1.61 8.70 -14.44
N ASP A 368 0.57 9.40 -14.83
CA ASP A 368 -0.71 8.81 -15.21
C ASP A 368 -0.54 8.13 -16.57
N LEU A 369 -0.65 6.80 -16.58
CA LEU A 369 -0.42 6.00 -17.79
C LEU A 369 -1.55 6.08 -18.82
N GLN A 370 -2.70 6.66 -18.46
CA GLN A 370 -3.83 6.87 -19.36
C GLN A 370 -3.77 8.25 -20.04
N THR A 371 -3.51 9.29 -19.26
CA THR A 371 -3.48 10.68 -19.72
C THR A 371 -2.10 11.15 -20.17
N GLY A 372 -1.04 10.48 -19.70
CA GLY A 372 0.34 10.90 -19.90
C GLY A 372 0.78 12.04 -18.98
N GLN A 373 -0.09 12.51 -18.06
CA GLN A 373 0.24 13.59 -17.14
C GLN A 373 1.32 13.16 -16.15
N ILE A 374 2.34 14.02 -15.96
CA ILE A 374 3.42 13.83 -14.99
C ILE A 374 3.32 14.90 -13.91
N THR A 375 3.32 14.47 -12.67
CA THR A 375 3.25 15.35 -11.49
C THR A 375 4.43 15.10 -10.57
N LYS A 376 5.22 16.13 -10.24
CA LYS A 376 6.26 16.08 -9.21
C LYS A 376 5.58 16.11 -7.84
N ILE A 377 5.71 15.04 -7.05
CA ILE A 377 5.06 14.94 -5.72
C ILE A 377 6.02 15.17 -4.56
N THR A 378 7.32 15.21 -4.82
CA THR A 378 8.34 15.58 -3.84
C THR A 378 9.22 16.71 -4.38
N ASP A 379 9.91 17.42 -3.47
CA ASP A 379 10.74 18.60 -3.77
C ASP A 379 12.13 18.51 -3.14
N GLY A 380 12.47 17.36 -2.54
CA GLY A 380 13.77 17.11 -1.93
C GLY A 380 14.94 17.19 -2.93
N PRO A 381 16.16 17.36 -2.43
CA PRO A 381 17.35 17.35 -3.27
C PRO A 381 17.70 15.94 -3.74
N PHE A 382 17.35 14.90 -2.97
CA PHE A 382 17.69 13.52 -3.23
C PHE A 382 16.64 12.58 -2.64
N ASP A 383 15.61 12.29 -3.42
CA ASP A 383 14.54 11.34 -3.10
C ASP A 383 14.73 10.06 -3.92
N GLU A 384 14.50 8.89 -3.32
CA GLU A 384 14.79 7.60 -3.98
C GLU A 384 13.75 6.51 -3.66
N ALA A 385 13.70 5.51 -4.53
CA ALA A 385 13.00 4.25 -4.35
C ALA A 385 11.51 4.36 -3.96
N PRO A 386 10.69 5.13 -4.70
CA PRO A 386 9.27 5.28 -4.39
C PRO A 386 8.53 3.94 -4.48
N LYS A 387 7.59 3.71 -3.54
CA LYS A 387 6.74 2.52 -3.49
C LYS A 387 5.31 2.91 -3.15
N PHE A 388 4.37 2.51 -4.00
CA PHE A 388 2.95 2.65 -3.68
C PHE A 388 2.58 1.82 -2.46
N SER A 389 1.71 2.37 -1.62
CA SER A 389 0.94 1.58 -0.66
C SER A 389 0.04 0.58 -1.40
N PRO A 390 -0.36 -0.53 -0.76
CA PRO A 390 -1.16 -1.56 -1.43
C PRO A 390 -2.56 -1.09 -1.88
N ASN A 391 -3.06 0.04 -1.38
CA ASN A 391 -4.28 0.70 -1.88
C ASN A 391 -4.01 1.78 -2.94
N GLY A 392 -2.75 2.10 -3.23
CA GLY A 392 -2.36 3.05 -4.28
C GLY A 392 -2.44 4.54 -3.92
N HIS A 393 -2.78 4.91 -2.68
CA HIS A 393 -3.04 6.30 -2.30
C HIS A 393 -1.91 7.01 -1.53
N VAL A 394 -0.87 6.28 -1.17
CA VAL A 394 0.30 6.81 -0.46
C VAL A 394 1.57 6.26 -1.12
N ILE A 395 2.60 7.09 -1.23
CA ILE A 395 3.94 6.70 -1.67
C ILE A 395 4.87 6.70 -0.46
N LEU A 396 5.53 5.59 -0.22
CA LEU A 396 6.67 5.44 0.69
C LEU A 396 7.95 5.66 -0.12
N TYR A 397 8.87 6.49 0.37
CA TYR A 397 10.13 6.76 -0.30
C TYR A 397 11.25 7.02 0.71
N ALA A 398 12.50 6.89 0.28
CA ALA A 398 13.65 7.32 1.06
C ALA A 398 14.13 8.68 0.55
N HIS A 399 14.66 9.49 1.44
CA HIS A 399 15.25 10.78 1.10
C HIS A 399 16.47 11.08 1.98
N LYS A 400 17.30 12.02 1.56
CA LYS A 400 18.47 12.41 2.34
C LYS A 400 18.33 13.80 2.89
N ILE A 401 18.50 13.93 4.22
CA ILE A 401 18.61 15.20 4.93
C ILE A 401 20.00 15.25 5.56
N ASN A 402 20.77 16.28 5.24
CA ASN A 402 22.14 16.48 5.78
C ASN A 402 23.06 15.24 5.62
N GLY A 403 22.88 14.47 4.53
CA GLY A 403 23.66 13.28 4.24
C GLY A 403 23.16 12.00 4.91
N THR A 404 22.16 12.05 5.80
CA THR A 404 21.51 10.91 6.45
C THR A 404 20.27 10.50 5.66
N GLY A 405 20.12 9.21 5.38
CA GLY A 405 18.93 8.68 4.74
C GLY A 405 17.80 8.50 5.75
N GLU A 406 16.60 8.92 5.38
CA GLU A 406 15.37 8.82 6.16
C GLU A 406 14.23 8.26 5.31
N LEU A 407 13.18 7.75 5.96
CA LEU A 407 11.94 7.35 5.29
C LEU A 407 10.88 8.42 5.44
N SER A 408 10.10 8.59 4.39
CA SER A 408 8.91 9.43 4.40
C SER A 408 7.77 8.82 3.59
N THR A 409 6.57 9.25 3.89
CA THR A 409 5.40 9.03 3.05
C THR A 409 4.89 10.34 2.48
N VAL A 410 4.28 10.28 1.32
CA VAL A 410 3.56 11.39 0.70
C VAL A 410 2.26 10.85 0.10
N SER A 411 1.16 11.56 0.28
CA SER A 411 -0.10 11.26 -0.42
C SER A 411 0.06 11.46 -1.93
N ILE A 412 -0.72 10.74 -2.75
CA ILE A 412 -0.57 10.81 -4.22
C ILE A 412 -0.88 12.20 -4.80
N ASP A 413 -1.59 13.07 -4.07
CA ASP A 413 -1.78 14.49 -4.41
C ASP A 413 -0.61 15.40 -3.99
N GLY A 414 0.40 14.85 -3.29
CA GLY A 414 1.58 15.57 -2.83
C GLY A 414 1.37 16.47 -1.60
N VAL A 415 0.16 16.51 -1.02
CA VAL A 415 -0.23 17.48 0.02
C VAL A 415 0.24 17.04 1.41
N VAL A 416 -0.03 15.79 1.79
CA VAL A 416 0.33 15.29 3.13
C VAL A 416 1.64 14.53 3.05
N ARG A 417 2.63 15.01 3.82
CA ARG A 417 3.95 14.39 3.95
C ARG A 417 4.22 14.07 5.41
N GLN A 418 4.83 12.92 5.66
CA GLN A 418 5.22 12.52 6.99
C GLN A 418 6.54 11.76 6.97
N SER A 419 7.50 12.19 7.80
CA SER A 419 8.74 11.47 8.03
C SER A 419 8.60 10.47 9.17
N PHE A 420 9.33 9.35 9.06
CA PHE A 420 9.40 8.34 10.10
C PHE A 420 10.47 8.68 11.12
N ASN A 421 10.15 8.53 12.39
CA ASN A 421 11.13 8.71 13.46
C ASN A 421 11.93 7.42 13.70
N ILE A 422 12.78 7.06 12.74
CA ILE A 422 13.65 5.89 12.80
C ILE A 422 15.09 6.37 12.93
N HIS A 423 15.79 5.93 13.99
CA HIS A 423 17.17 6.33 14.23
C HIS A 423 18.15 5.33 13.63
N ALA A 424 18.88 5.74 12.62
CA ALA A 424 20.00 5.00 12.01
C ALA A 424 20.95 5.98 11.33
N ASP A 425 22.19 5.54 11.05
CA ASP A 425 23.17 6.36 10.31
C ASP A 425 22.74 6.60 8.86
N ASP A 426 22.01 5.63 8.28
CA ASP A 426 21.46 5.73 6.92
C ASP A 426 20.28 4.75 6.76
N ILE A 427 19.23 5.17 6.07
CA ILE A 427 18.05 4.36 5.77
C ILE A 427 17.73 4.53 4.30
N ARG A 428 17.45 3.41 3.62
CA ARG A 428 17.18 3.39 2.18
C ARG A 428 16.35 2.21 1.71
N GLU A 429 15.99 2.21 0.45
CA GLU A 429 15.31 1.12 -0.28
C GLU A 429 14.06 0.60 0.44
N PRO A 430 13.09 1.45 0.74
CA PRO A 430 11.84 1.01 1.33
C PRO A 430 11.06 0.09 0.39
N ALA A 431 10.21 -0.77 0.98
CA ALA A 431 9.21 -1.50 0.26
C ALA A 431 7.95 -1.64 1.12
N TRP A 432 6.79 -1.47 0.52
CA TRP A 432 5.51 -1.67 1.20
C TRP A 432 5.03 -3.10 0.99
N ALA A 433 4.58 -3.76 2.07
CA ALA A 433 4.00 -5.09 1.98
C ALA A 433 2.64 -5.04 1.28
N PRO A 434 2.29 -6.02 0.44
CA PRO A 434 0.95 -6.13 -0.12
C PRO A 434 -0.09 -6.45 0.96
N PHE A 435 -1.37 -6.32 0.64
CA PHE A 435 -2.43 -6.85 1.50
C PHE A 435 -2.27 -8.37 1.67
N VAL A 436 -2.43 -8.82 2.90
CA VAL A 436 -2.51 -10.26 3.19
C VAL A 436 -3.92 -10.73 2.84
N LYS A 437 -4.01 -11.60 1.84
CA LYS A 437 -5.27 -12.23 1.43
C LYS A 437 -5.62 -13.40 2.33
#